data_2eb1292e0ef5a58158fd0dd392f3963a
#
_entry.id   2eb1292e0ef5a58158fd0dd392f3963a
#
_cell.length_a   1.000
_cell.length_b   1.000
_cell.length_c   1.000
_cell.angle_alpha   90.00
_cell.angle_beta   90.00
_cell.angle_gamma   90.00
#
_symmetry.space_group_name_H-M   'P 1'
#
loop_
_entity.id
_entity.type
_entity.pdbx_description
1 polymer ?
#
loop_
_entity_poly.entity_id
_entity_poly.type
_entity_poly.pdbx_seq_one_letter_code
_entity_poly.pdbx_strand_id
1 'polypeptide(L)'
;MKKFLNIFVISFALVFSTSTFANKIGVIYDSGGKFDKSFNELAYNTAVRVQNELGWDMIEFEAANNTQIEQGMRKVADRGATLVVA
;
A
#
# COMPACT_ATOMS: atom_id res chain seq x y z
N MET A 1 1.42 -3.60 50.67
CA MET A 1 1.64 -4.68 49.94
C MET A 1 0.85 -4.84 48.69
N LYS A 2 -0.32 -4.40 48.67
CA LYS A 2 -1.14 -4.57 47.53
C LYS A 2 -0.99 -3.53 46.50
N LYS A 3 -0.09 -2.62 46.69
CA LYS A 3 -0.01 -1.51 45.75
C LYS A 3 0.67 -1.81 44.48
N PHE A 4 1.32 -2.91 44.39
CA PHE A 4 2.07 -3.19 43.19
C PHE A 4 1.21 -3.44 42.00
N LEU A 5 0.00 -3.85 42.21
CA LEU A 5 -0.84 -4.22 41.10
C LEU A 5 -1.20 -3.08 40.22
N ASN A 6 -1.24 -1.90 40.77
CA ASN A 6 -1.69 -0.77 40.00
C ASN A 6 -0.74 -0.34 38.93
N ILE A 7 0.52 -0.57 39.14
CA ILE A 7 1.51 -0.13 38.19
C ILE A 7 1.50 -0.94 36.94
N PHE A 8 1.16 -2.18 37.10
CA PHE A 8 1.15 -3.08 36.01
C PHE A 8 0.20 -2.70 34.92
N VAL A 9 -0.94 -2.20 35.29
CA VAL A 9 -1.97 -1.90 34.34
C VAL A 9 -1.61 -0.73 33.47
N ILE A 10 -0.87 0.19 33.99
CA ILE A 10 -0.57 1.42 33.27
C ILE A 10 0.35 1.17 32.09
N SER A 11 1.35 0.35 32.28
CA SER A 11 2.29 0.15 31.19
C SER A 11 1.67 -0.61 30.06
N PHE A 12 0.65 -1.38 30.33
CA PHE A 12 0.01 -2.11 29.28
C PHE A 12 -0.73 -1.21 28.31
N ALA A 13 -1.27 -0.14 28.79
CA ALA A 13 -2.07 0.73 27.96
C ALA A 13 -1.25 1.42 26.88
N LEU A 14 0.03 1.57 27.09
CA LEU A 14 0.85 2.26 26.13
C LEU A 14 1.06 1.48 24.85
N VAL A 15 0.90 0.21 24.92
CA VAL A 15 1.14 -0.62 23.75
C VAL A 15 0.20 -0.29 22.62
N PHE A 16 -0.99 0.14 22.94
CA PHE A 16 -1.99 0.41 21.93
C PHE A 16 -1.97 1.81 21.41
N SER A 17 -1.07 2.61 21.87
CA SER A 17 -1.04 3.98 21.39
C SER A 17 -0.39 4.09 20.03
N THR A 18 0.23 3.04 19.56
CA THR A 18 0.85 3.09 18.25
C THR A 18 -0.15 2.65 17.22
N SER A 19 -0.75 3.58 16.58
CA SER A 19 -1.57 3.24 15.44
C SER A 19 -0.70 3.37 14.22
N THR A 20 -0.93 2.49 13.30
CA THR A 20 -0.14 2.48 12.10
C THR A 20 -1.04 2.68 10.92
N PHE A 21 -0.59 3.51 10.00
CA PHE A 21 -1.26 3.64 8.74
C PHE A 21 -0.55 2.71 7.79
N ALA A 22 -1.28 1.78 7.24
CA ALA A 22 -0.70 0.87 6.27
C ALA A 22 -0.31 1.65 5.04
N ASN A 23 0.90 1.47 4.57
CA ASN A 23 1.33 2.04 3.31
C ASN A 23 0.77 1.23 2.16
N LYS A 24 0.55 1.90 1.04
CA LYS A 24 -0.02 1.26 -0.14
C LYS A 24 0.75 1.68 -1.37
N ILE A 25 0.99 0.73 -2.26
CA ILE A 25 1.58 1.03 -3.54
C ILE A 25 0.51 0.94 -4.61
N GLY A 26 0.35 2.02 -5.37
CA GLY A 26 -0.57 2.05 -6.49
C GLY A 26 0.17 1.74 -7.78
N VAL A 27 -0.39 0.89 -8.61
CA VAL A 27 0.21 0.51 -9.88
C VAL A 27 -0.79 0.75 -10.98
N ILE A 28 -0.36 1.50 -12.00
CA ILE A 28 -1.18 1.79 -13.16
C ILE A 28 -0.60 1.05 -14.35
N TYR A 29 -1.41 0.22 -14.97
CA TYR A 29 -1.02 -0.50 -16.18
C TYR A 29 -1.60 0.19 -17.39
N ASP A 30 -0.85 0.22 -18.47
CA ASP A 30 -1.37 0.76 -19.72
C ASP A 30 -2.14 -0.32 -20.49
N SER A 31 -2.46 -0.05 -21.74
CA SER A 31 -3.34 -0.92 -22.51
C SER A 31 -2.82 -2.34 -22.74
N GLY A 32 -1.56 -2.60 -22.48
CA GLY A 32 -1.01 -3.95 -22.64
C GLY A 32 -1.43 -4.91 -21.56
N GLY A 33 -1.92 -4.39 -20.43
CA GLY A 33 -2.32 -5.24 -19.34
C GLY A 33 -1.16 -5.68 -18.45
N LYS A 34 -1.53 -6.29 -17.34
CA LYS A 34 -0.58 -6.61 -16.27
C LYS A 34 0.53 -7.58 -16.72
N PHE A 35 0.18 -8.54 -17.54
CA PHE A 35 1.12 -9.59 -17.92
C PHE A 35 1.59 -9.44 -19.35
N ASP A 36 2.04 -8.26 -19.70
CA ASP A 36 2.46 -7.95 -21.05
C ASP A 36 3.89 -8.41 -21.38
N LYS A 37 4.56 -9.05 -20.42
CA LYS A 37 5.95 -9.48 -20.51
C LYS A 37 6.90 -8.32 -20.81
N SER A 38 6.52 -7.14 -20.37
CA SER A 38 7.27 -5.93 -20.61
C SER A 38 7.13 -5.01 -19.40
N PHE A 39 6.84 -3.74 -19.63
CA PHE A 39 6.84 -2.73 -18.60
C PHE A 39 5.79 -3.00 -17.52
N ASN A 40 4.58 -3.36 -17.94
CA ASN A 40 3.51 -3.59 -16.98
C ASN A 40 3.79 -4.77 -16.06
N GLU A 41 4.32 -5.83 -16.61
CA GLU A 41 4.65 -6.98 -15.79
C GLU A 41 5.79 -6.67 -14.84
N LEU A 42 6.75 -5.88 -15.27
CA LEU A 42 7.84 -5.46 -14.40
C LEU A 42 7.32 -4.62 -13.24
N ALA A 43 6.40 -3.71 -13.53
CA ALA A 43 5.79 -2.88 -12.50
C ALA A 43 5.01 -3.74 -11.50
N TYR A 44 4.28 -4.72 -11.98
CA TYR A 44 3.55 -5.63 -11.12
C TYR A 44 4.49 -6.42 -10.22
N ASN A 45 5.55 -6.97 -10.80
CA ASN A 45 6.51 -7.75 -10.01
C ASN A 45 7.19 -6.90 -8.95
N THR A 46 7.46 -5.65 -9.27
CA THR A 46 8.03 -4.72 -8.29
C THR A 46 7.06 -4.48 -7.14
N ALA A 47 5.79 -4.30 -7.46
CA ALA A 47 4.78 -4.09 -6.41
C ALA A 47 4.62 -5.33 -5.54
N VAL A 48 4.69 -6.52 -6.12
CA VAL A 48 4.64 -7.75 -5.34
C VAL A 48 5.83 -7.82 -4.37
N ARG A 49 7.00 -7.41 -4.82
CA ARG A 49 8.16 -7.38 -3.92
C ARG A 49 7.95 -6.41 -2.77
N VAL A 50 7.35 -5.26 -3.05
CA VAL A 50 7.06 -4.29 -2.01
C VAL A 50 6.08 -4.89 -1.00
N GLN A 51 5.08 -5.61 -1.48
CA GLN A 51 4.16 -6.29 -0.57
C GLN A 51 4.89 -7.31 0.30
N ASN A 52 5.72 -8.12 -0.31
CA ASN A 52 6.38 -9.21 0.41
C ASN A 52 7.45 -8.73 1.36
N GLU A 53 8.19 -7.70 0.97
CA GLU A 53 9.34 -7.24 1.75
C GLU A 53 8.96 -6.17 2.77
N LEU A 54 7.99 -5.34 2.46
CA LEU A 54 7.62 -4.22 3.31
C LEU A 54 6.23 -4.34 3.93
N GLY A 55 5.45 -5.31 3.50
CA GLY A 55 4.11 -5.49 4.04
C GLY A 55 3.11 -4.47 3.57
N TRP A 56 3.35 -3.82 2.44
CA TRP A 56 2.44 -2.82 1.91
C TRP A 56 1.28 -3.49 1.17
N ASP A 57 0.15 -2.80 1.13
CA ASP A 57 -0.95 -3.23 0.28
C ASP A 57 -0.76 -2.71 -1.14
N MET A 58 -1.41 -3.36 -2.09
CA MET A 58 -1.33 -2.97 -3.49
C MET A 58 -2.69 -2.53 -3.99
N ILE A 59 -2.71 -1.43 -4.73
CA ILE A 59 -3.90 -0.96 -5.43
C ILE A 59 -3.56 -0.94 -6.91
N GLU A 60 -4.37 -1.61 -7.73
CA GLU A 60 -4.09 -1.74 -9.15
C GLU A 60 -5.15 -1.02 -9.97
N PHE A 61 -4.75 -0.48 -11.10
CA PHE A 61 -5.65 0.15 -12.04
C PHE A 61 -5.15 -0.14 -13.45
N GLU A 62 -6.02 -0.61 -14.32
CA GLU A 62 -5.68 -0.83 -15.71
C GLU A 62 -6.30 0.26 -16.56
N ALA A 63 -5.45 0.95 -17.33
CA ALA A 63 -5.88 2.04 -18.20
C ALA A 63 -5.98 1.53 -19.61
N ALA A 64 -7.05 1.87 -20.29
CA ALA A 64 -7.22 1.48 -21.69
C ALA A 64 -6.55 2.47 -22.64
N ASN A 65 -6.28 3.68 -22.17
CA ASN A 65 -5.64 4.70 -22.99
C ASN A 65 -4.95 5.70 -22.08
N ASN A 66 -4.23 6.65 -22.70
CA ASN A 66 -3.44 7.60 -21.93
C ASN A 66 -4.26 8.53 -21.04
N THR A 67 -5.47 8.85 -21.46
CA THR A 67 -6.34 9.66 -20.63
C THR A 67 -6.67 8.95 -19.32
N GLN A 68 -6.88 7.65 -19.39
CA GLN A 68 -7.21 6.89 -18.21
C GLN A 68 -6.02 6.69 -17.28
N ILE A 69 -4.81 6.83 -17.77
CA ILE A 69 -3.63 6.73 -16.91
C ILE A 69 -3.68 7.82 -15.84
N GLU A 70 -3.97 9.05 -16.22
CA GLU A 70 -4.06 10.13 -15.25
C GLU A 70 -5.20 9.88 -14.27
N GLN A 71 -6.34 9.42 -14.78
CA GLN A 71 -7.46 9.11 -13.92
C GLN A 71 -7.11 8.02 -12.91
N GLY A 72 -6.37 7.01 -13.36
CA GLY A 72 -5.94 5.94 -12.49
C GLY A 72 -5.00 6.42 -11.41
N MET A 73 -4.08 7.31 -11.76
CA MET A 73 -3.18 7.88 -10.76
C MET A 73 -3.93 8.62 -9.68
N ARG A 74 -4.94 9.41 -10.07
CA ARG A 74 -5.76 10.10 -9.09
C ARG A 74 -6.55 9.12 -8.22
N LYS A 75 -7.07 8.07 -8.85
CA LYS A 75 -7.89 7.12 -8.14
C LYS A 75 -7.11 6.35 -7.10
N VAL A 76 -5.90 5.88 -7.44
CA VAL A 76 -5.11 5.17 -6.47
C VAL A 76 -4.61 6.11 -5.37
N ALA A 77 -4.32 7.35 -5.71
CA ALA A 77 -3.94 8.33 -4.71
C ALA A 77 -5.09 8.59 -3.74
N ASP A 78 -6.31 8.71 -4.25
CA ASP A 78 -7.48 8.90 -3.40
C ASP A 78 -7.73 7.72 -2.49
N ARG A 79 -7.33 6.55 -2.89
CA ARG A 79 -7.45 5.36 -2.06
C ARG A 79 -6.31 5.19 -1.07
N GLY A 80 -5.43 6.15 -1.03
CA GLY A 80 -4.38 6.16 -0.02
C GLY A 80 -3.04 5.63 -0.45
N ALA A 81 -2.77 5.57 -1.76
CA ALA A 81 -1.46 5.13 -2.22
C ALA A 81 -0.38 6.06 -1.72
N THR A 82 0.63 5.50 -1.11
CA THR A 82 1.80 6.24 -0.66
C THR A 82 2.75 6.48 -1.81
N LEU A 83 2.80 5.52 -2.72
CA LEU A 83 3.66 5.55 -3.88
C LEU A 83 2.85 5.07 -5.07
N VAL A 84 3.03 5.71 -6.21
CA VAL A 84 2.34 5.32 -7.44
C VAL A 84 3.36 5.04 -8.51
N VAL A 85 3.23 3.88 -9.14
CA VAL A 85 4.05 3.47 -10.26
C VAL A 85 3.17 3.46 -11.50
N ALA A 86 3.56 4.21 -12.51
CA ALA A 86 2.77 4.31 -13.73
C ALA A 86 3.65 4.24 -14.97
#